data_18f33bdb8aeb90f41d53b3a8887df350
#
_entry.id   18f33bdb8aeb90f41d53b3a8887df350
#
_cell.length_a   1.000
_cell.length_b   1.000
_cell.length_c   1.000
_cell.angle_alpha   90.00
_cell.angle_beta   90.00
_cell.angle_gamma   90.00
#
_symmetry.space_group_name_H-M   'P 1'
#
loop_
_entity.id
_entity.type
_entity.pdbx_description
1 polymer ?
#
loop_
_entity_poly.entity_id
_entity_poly.type
_entity_poly.pdbx_seq_one_letter_code
_entity_poly.pdbx_strand_id
1 'polypeptide(L)'
;MNLRLSILDQSVAAAGRGHDDTIRQTLALAQQAEAWGYHRFWVSEHHSHPSIVGSAPEILMAAIAARTQRIRIGSAGVMLPHYAPYKVAEQFR
;
A
#
# COMPACT_ATOMS: atom_id res chain seq x y z
N MET A 1 -9.67 -24.42 11.20
CA MET A 1 -8.84 -23.98 10.05
C MET A 1 -8.44 -22.53 10.27
N ASN A 2 -7.15 -22.26 10.27
CA ASN A 2 -6.65 -20.88 10.41
C ASN A 2 -6.50 -20.26 9.01
N LEU A 3 -7.55 -19.63 8.54
CA LEU A 3 -7.50 -18.90 7.28
C LEU A 3 -6.89 -17.52 7.51
N ARG A 4 -5.85 -17.20 6.74
CA ARG A 4 -5.24 -15.87 6.77
C ARG A 4 -5.66 -15.10 5.53
N LEU A 5 -6.33 -13.99 5.73
CA LEU A 5 -6.78 -13.13 4.65
C LEU A 5 -5.91 -11.88 4.54
N SER A 6 -5.68 -11.44 3.32
CA SER A 6 -4.95 -10.21 3.02
C SER A 6 -5.80 -9.30 2.14
N ILE A 7 -5.56 -8.01 2.22
CA ILE A 7 -6.19 -7.01 1.37
C ILE A 7 -5.14 -6.46 0.42
N LEU A 8 -5.50 -6.26 -0.83
CA LEU A 8 -4.76 -5.43 -1.79
C LEU A 8 -5.57 -4.18 -2.05
N ASP A 9 -4.97 -3.02 -1.77
CA ASP A 9 -5.52 -1.72 -2.11
C ASP A 9 -4.58 -1.00 -3.07
N GLN A 10 -5.10 -0.59 -4.22
CA GLN A 10 -4.32 0.07 -5.26
C GLN A 10 -4.43 1.60 -5.18
N SER A 11 -5.08 2.14 -4.17
CA SER A 11 -5.34 3.57 -4.01
C SER A 11 -6.04 4.13 -5.26
N VAL A 12 -7.22 3.60 -5.55
CA VAL A 12 -8.00 3.99 -6.72
C VAL A 12 -8.82 5.24 -6.39
N ALA A 13 -8.59 6.31 -7.13
CA ALA A 13 -9.32 7.56 -6.95
C ALA A 13 -10.73 7.44 -7.51
N ALA A 14 -11.73 7.77 -6.69
CA ALA A 14 -13.11 7.89 -7.16
C ALA A 14 -13.27 9.18 -7.96
N ALA A 15 -14.25 9.19 -8.88
CA ALA A 15 -14.57 10.37 -9.67
C ALA A 15 -14.87 11.55 -8.75
N GLY A 16 -14.26 12.71 -9.04
CA GLY A 16 -14.45 13.93 -8.27
C GLY A 16 -13.68 14.00 -6.95
N ARG A 17 -12.87 12.99 -6.60
CA ARG A 17 -12.03 13.01 -5.41
C ARG A 17 -10.58 13.34 -5.73
N GLY A 18 -9.94 14.08 -4.82
CA GLY A 18 -8.53 14.43 -4.94
C GLY A 18 -7.62 13.23 -4.65
N HIS A 19 -6.41 13.28 -5.18
CA HIS A 19 -5.41 12.22 -4.98
C HIS A 19 -4.97 12.12 -3.51
N ASP A 20 -4.86 13.25 -2.82
CA ASP A 20 -4.53 13.31 -1.41
C ASP A 20 -5.59 12.62 -0.54
N ASP A 21 -6.86 12.82 -0.86
CA ASP A 21 -7.97 12.15 -0.18
C ASP A 21 -7.92 10.63 -0.40
N THR A 22 -7.62 10.20 -1.61
CA THR A 22 -7.46 8.79 -1.95
C THR A 22 -6.36 8.13 -1.11
N ILE A 23 -5.21 8.80 -0.94
CA ILE A 23 -4.13 8.28 -0.10
C ILE A 23 -4.57 8.19 1.37
N ARG A 24 -5.27 9.21 1.88
CA ARG A 24 -5.79 9.17 3.24
C ARG A 24 -6.78 8.03 3.45
N GLN A 25 -7.59 7.73 2.45
CA GLN A 25 -8.51 6.58 2.49
C GLN A 25 -7.76 5.25 2.55
N THR A 26 -6.68 5.11 1.80
CA THR A 26 -5.81 3.92 1.86
C THR A 26 -5.25 3.73 3.27
N LEU A 27 -4.77 4.81 3.90
CA LEU A 27 -4.24 4.74 5.26
C LEU A 27 -5.33 4.35 6.27
N ALA A 28 -6.51 4.91 6.14
CA ALA A 28 -7.66 4.58 6.99
C ALA A 28 -8.10 3.12 6.80
N LEU A 29 -8.10 2.63 5.56
CA LEU A 29 -8.43 1.24 5.26
C LEU A 29 -7.42 0.28 5.89
N ALA A 30 -6.14 0.60 5.85
CA ALA A 30 -5.10 -0.23 6.48
C ALA A 30 -5.32 -0.36 7.99
N GLN A 31 -5.67 0.74 8.67
CA GLN A 31 -6.01 0.72 10.09
C GLN A 31 -7.26 -0.11 10.36
N GLN A 32 -8.26 0.01 9.50
CA GLN A 32 -9.49 -0.77 9.63
C GLN A 32 -9.25 -2.26 9.36
N ALA A 33 -8.43 -2.57 8.37
CA ALA A 33 -8.04 -3.96 8.06
C ALA A 33 -7.33 -4.60 9.26
N GLU A 34 -6.46 -3.85 9.94
CA GLU A 34 -5.83 -4.33 11.17
C GLU A 34 -6.85 -4.62 12.25
N ALA A 35 -7.80 -3.70 12.46
CA ALA A 35 -8.86 -3.88 13.46
C ALA A 35 -9.74 -5.10 13.16
N TRP A 36 -9.96 -5.41 11.89
CA TRP A 36 -10.72 -6.58 11.45
C TRP A 36 -9.93 -7.89 11.49
N GLY A 37 -8.63 -7.83 11.81
CA GLY A 37 -7.78 -9.02 11.93
C GLY A 37 -7.22 -9.56 10.62
N TYR A 38 -7.15 -8.77 9.58
CA TYR A 38 -6.47 -9.17 8.35
C TYR A 38 -4.99 -9.39 8.61
N HIS A 39 -4.42 -10.38 7.94
CA HIS A 39 -3.03 -10.77 8.13
C HIS A 39 -2.06 -9.80 7.47
N ARG A 40 -2.39 -9.32 6.25
CA ARG A 40 -1.50 -8.46 5.47
C ARG A 40 -2.28 -7.43 4.67
N PHE A 41 -1.68 -6.27 4.54
CA PHE A 41 -2.15 -5.19 3.67
C PHE A 41 -1.11 -4.99 2.55
N TRP A 42 -1.56 -5.16 1.32
CA TRP A 42 -0.73 -4.97 0.14
C TRP A 42 -1.06 -3.64 -0.51
N VAL A 43 -0.01 -2.89 -0.88
CA VAL A 43 -0.12 -1.76 -1.79
C VAL A 43 0.41 -2.16 -3.17
N SER A 44 0.39 -1.25 -4.13
CA SER A 44 0.90 -1.51 -5.47
C SER A 44 1.65 -0.30 -6.01
N GLU A 45 2.30 -0.48 -7.15
CA GLU A 45 3.01 0.59 -7.82
C GLU A 45 2.49 0.73 -9.25
N HIS A 46 1.96 1.91 -9.58
CA HIS A 46 1.48 2.25 -10.92
C HIS A 46 1.95 3.65 -11.28
N HIS A 47 2.27 3.86 -12.55
CA HIS A 47 2.75 5.15 -13.04
C HIS A 47 1.88 5.62 -14.19
N SER A 48 1.64 6.93 -14.24
CA SER A 48 0.87 7.58 -15.32
C SER A 48 -0.52 6.97 -15.53
N HIS A 49 -1.12 6.43 -14.47
CA HIS A 49 -2.46 5.86 -14.53
C HIS A 49 -3.51 6.93 -14.18
N PRO A 50 -4.62 7.00 -14.92
CA PRO A 50 -5.61 8.08 -14.71
C PRO A 50 -6.33 8.02 -13.35
N SER A 51 -6.44 6.85 -12.73
CA SER A 51 -7.19 6.68 -11.49
C SER A 51 -6.44 5.97 -10.38
N ILE A 52 -5.37 5.24 -10.66
CA ILE A 52 -4.57 4.60 -9.61
C ILE A 52 -3.49 5.58 -9.15
N VAL A 53 -3.56 5.99 -7.89
CA VAL A 53 -2.72 7.05 -7.33
C VAL A 53 -1.41 6.51 -6.73
N GLY A 54 -1.39 5.26 -6.31
CA GLY A 54 -0.25 4.66 -5.65
C GLY A 54 0.95 4.46 -6.57
N SER A 55 1.90 5.39 -6.56
CA SER A 55 3.11 5.35 -7.39
C SER A 55 4.40 5.08 -6.62
N ALA A 56 4.37 5.16 -5.29
CA ALA A 56 5.54 5.01 -4.43
C ALA A 56 5.20 4.08 -3.25
N PRO A 57 5.20 2.76 -3.47
CA PRO A 57 4.79 1.80 -2.44
C PRO A 57 5.63 1.89 -1.18
N GLU A 58 6.93 2.12 -1.29
CA GLU A 58 7.84 2.23 -0.14
C GLU A 58 7.45 3.39 0.78
N ILE A 59 7.02 4.51 0.23
CA ILE A 59 6.58 5.68 1.01
C ILE A 59 5.23 5.40 1.67
N LEU A 60 4.31 4.82 0.92
CA LEU A 60 2.98 4.48 1.42
C LEU A 60 3.06 3.42 2.53
N MET A 61 3.92 2.43 2.36
CA MET A 61 4.18 1.41 3.39
C MET A 61 4.70 2.03 4.67
N ALA A 62 5.62 2.98 4.60
CA ALA A 62 6.13 3.68 5.78
C ALA A 62 5.02 4.46 6.50
N ALA A 63 4.14 5.11 5.76
CA ALA A 63 3.00 5.83 6.34
C ALA A 63 2.00 4.88 7.01
N ILE A 64 1.74 3.72 6.40
CA ILE A 64 0.87 2.70 6.98
C ILE A 64 1.51 2.12 8.24
N ALA A 65 2.81 1.80 8.20
CA ALA A 65 3.52 1.26 9.35
C ALA A 65 3.47 2.20 10.56
N ALA A 66 3.54 3.51 10.32
CA ALA A 66 3.45 4.51 11.38
C ALA A 66 2.07 4.58 12.05
N ARG A 67 1.03 4.03 11.42
CA ARG A 67 -0.36 4.10 11.89
C ARG A 67 -0.93 2.75 12.32
N THR A 68 -0.17 1.69 12.21
CA THR A 68 -0.61 0.33 12.54
C THR A 68 0.37 -0.32 13.51
N GLN A 69 -0.04 -1.40 14.15
CA GLN A 69 0.75 -2.05 15.21
C GLN A 69 1.18 -3.48 14.86
N ARG A 70 0.36 -4.21 14.12
CA ARG A 70 0.53 -5.66 13.96
C ARG A 70 0.40 -6.15 12.53
N ILE A 71 -0.43 -5.50 11.71
CA ILE A 71 -0.69 -5.97 10.35
C ILE A 71 0.60 -5.96 9.52
N ARG A 72 0.84 -7.02 8.78
CA ARG A 72 2.00 -7.08 7.89
C ARG A 72 1.71 -6.22 6.67
N ILE A 73 2.74 -5.55 6.18
CA ILE A 73 2.62 -4.59 5.08
C ILE A 73 3.58 -4.99 3.98
N GLY A 74 3.14 -4.89 2.74
CA GLY A 74 3.99 -5.18 1.59
C GLY A 74 3.50 -4.52 0.33
N SER A 75 4.28 -4.62 -0.73
CA SER A 75 3.87 -4.24 -2.06
C SER A 75 3.63 -5.48 -2.91
N ALA A 76 2.50 -5.53 -3.61
CA ALA A 76 2.18 -6.61 -4.52
C ALA A 76 3.10 -6.61 -5.75
N GLY A 77 3.76 -5.49 -6.01
CA GLY A 77 4.78 -5.39 -7.04
C GLY A 77 5.66 -4.18 -6.84
N VAL A 78 6.85 -4.22 -7.40
CA VAL A 78 7.81 -3.12 -7.45
C VAL A 78 8.33 -3.03 -8.88
N MET A 79 8.26 -1.84 -9.47
CA MET A 79 8.69 -1.61 -10.86
C MET A 79 10.21 -1.51 -10.92
N LEU A 80 10.89 -2.66 -10.79
CA LEU A 80 12.35 -2.75 -10.70
C LEU A 80 13.11 -1.99 -11.80
N PRO A 81 12.64 -1.93 -13.06
CA PRO A 81 13.35 -1.18 -14.10
C PRO A 81 13.55 0.30 -13.79
N HIS A 82 12.79 0.87 -12.85
CA HIS A 82 12.93 2.28 -12.47
C HIS A 82 13.98 2.52 -11.38
N TYR A 83 14.56 1.46 -10.79
CA TYR A 83 15.33 1.59 -9.54
C TYR A 83 16.69 0.90 -9.60
N ALA A 84 17.60 1.37 -8.76
CA ALA A 84 18.80 0.62 -8.43
C ALA A 84 18.42 -0.59 -7.56
N PRO A 85 18.79 -1.82 -7.92
CA PRO A 85 18.41 -3.02 -7.17
C PRO A 85 18.80 -3.00 -5.70
N TYR A 86 19.98 -2.46 -5.41
CA TYR A 86 20.47 -2.35 -4.03
C TYR A 86 19.52 -1.49 -3.17
N LYS A 87 19.04 -0.38 -3.72
CA LYS A 87 18.12 0.50 -3.00
C LYS A 87 16.78 -0.18 -2.72
N VAL A 88 16.27 -0.95 -3.67
CA VAL A 88 15.04 -1.73 -3.47
C VAL A 88 15.22 -2.73 -2.35
N ALA A 89 16.34 -3.46 -2.35
CA ALA A 89 16.63 -4.43 -1.28
C ALA A 89 16.67 -3.77 0.09
N GLU A 90 17.22 -2.56 0.19
CA GLU A 90 17.23 -1.81 1.46
C GLU A 90 15.83 -1.37 1.91
N GLN A 91 15.00 -0.95 0.96
CA GLN A 91 13.67 -0.41 1.28
C GLN A 91 12.67 -1.48 1.71
N PHE A 92 12.84 -2.71 1.26
CA PHE A 92 11.87 -3.78 1.47
C PHE A 92 12.35 -4.90 2.39
N ARG A 93 13.44 -4.72 3.10
CA ARG A 93 13.93 -5.71 4.07
C ARG A 93 13.25 -5.61 5.44
#